data_8a573ba8acb6605df8f2e89cb5a48084
#
_entry.id   8a573ba8acb6605df8f2e89cb5a48084
#
_cell.length_a   1.000
_cell.length_b   1.000
_cell.length_c   1.000
_cell.angle_alpha   90.00
_cell.angle_beta   90.00
_cell.angle_gamma   90.00
#
_symmetry.space_group_name_H-M   'P 1'
#
loop_
_entity.id
_entity.type
_entity.pdbx_description
1 polymer ?
#
loop_
_entity_poly.entity_id
_entity_poly.type
_entity_poly.pdbx_seq_one_letter_code
_entity_poly.pdbx_strand_id
1 'polypeptide(L)'
;MNRVLARKLRENVCGTKILRRTCSTHVTPKESNAKRNSDDEHDVAIVGGGMVGIALAASLASKPLTKHLNVAIIDNNPLLGRKNVIEKGHPPDARVSTVTPATISFLKDIGAWKYIEEQRHAYFDKMQVWDYTGLGYTRYNANDVDQDVLGCVVENKVLQSSQLSCVQESDLQKTVYSARLNSMDMLPSSSLTGLGEVPSTTDLFMRGRLAKLELSDGNNVYAKLVVGADGSKSRVRELAGIKTTGWNYSQNAIICTVEHTVENYTAWQRFLPNGPIALLPIGDKFSNIVWTMDPKEASDRKSMSEDDFIKAVNDALDYGYGPHPETSSRGSLSWLTGDVTISAKERFETPPKVVKLSSERMMFPLSLRHAKDYVSKRVALIGDSAHTVHPLAGQGVNLGFADASALSKAIAEGIALGTDIGEANLLKRYEAERKPANIAMMAVLDGIQKLYAVNFGPLNALRAAAFHGAHYISPLKKRIISYASGEQALPLFS
;
A
#
# COMPACT_ATOMS: atom_id res chain seq x y z
N MET A 1 -10.96 61.61 8.10
CA MET A 1 -11.34 62.43 9.28
C MET A 1 -10.95 61.65 10.50
N ASN A 2 -9.92 62.10 11.03
CA ASN A 2 -9.72 62.64 12.39
C ASN A 2 -9.70 61.59 13.47
N ARG A 3 -8.56 61.35 14.02
CA ARG A 3 -7.85 61.99 15.17
C ARG A 3 -8.25 61.34 16.48
N VAL A 4 -7.44 61.03 17.50
CA VAL A 4 -6.13 61.54 17.95
C VAL A 4 -5.86 60.76 19.25
N LEU A 5 -4.63 60.19 19.43
CA LEU A 5 -3.63 60.61 20.41
C LEU A 5 -4.18 60.87 21.85
N ALA A 6 -3.55 60.51 22.93
CA ALA A 6 -2.20 60.55 23.40
C ALA A 6 -2.12 60.07 24.90
N ARG A 7 -0.95 59.47 25.31
CA ARG A 7 -0.02 60.07 26.30
C ARG A 7 -0.46 60.16 27.79
N LYS A 8 0.29 59.61 28.70
CA LYS A 8 1.45 60.12 29.50
C LYS A 8 1.73 59.10 30.60
N LEU A 9 2.88 58.59 30.80
CA LEU A 9 4.15 59.05 31.45
C LEU A 9 4.04 59.49 32.91
N ARG A 10 5.02 58.94 33.67
CA ARG A 10 5.75 59.41 34.87
C ARG A 10 5.30 58.78 36.20
N GLU A 11 6.13 58.48 37.16
CA GLU A 11 7.57 58.69 37.45
C GLU A 11 7.99 57.79 38.64
N ASN A 12 9.22 57.32 38.53
CA ASN A 12 10.22 57.16 39.59
C ASN A 12 9.86 57.17 41.06
N VAL A 13 10.44 56.26 41.85
CA VAL A 13 11.43 56.65 42.90
C VAL A 13 12.26 55.41 43.34
N CYS A 14 13.51 55.66 43.50
CA CYS A 14 14.69 54.96 43.90
C CYS A 14 14.56 54.26 45.30
N GLY A 15 15.23 53.10 45.45
CA GLY A 15 15.43 52.46 46.74
C GLY A 15 16.45 51.31 46.67
N THR A 16 17.72 51.63 46.76
CA THR A 16 18.84 50.68 46.99
C THR A 16 18.66 49.89 48.29
N LYS A 17 18.81 48.53 48.22
CA LYS A 17 19.45 47.72 49.28
C LYS A 17 19.82 46.31 48.85
N ILE A 18 21.15 46.11 48.84
CA ILE A 18 21.93 44.98 49.40
C ILE A 18 21.74 43.56 48.84
N LEU A 19 22.84 43.10 48.22
CA LEU A 19 23.21 41.74 47.89
C LEU A 19 22.85 40.71 48.98
N ARG A 20 22.12 39.66 48.61
CA ARG A 20 22.34 38.31 49.14
C ARG A 20 22.46 37.33 47.96
N ARG A 21 23.64 36.74 47.83
CA ARG A 21 23.90 35.56 47.05
C ARG A 21 23.03 34.43 47.60
N THR A 22 22.07 33.94 46.81
CA THR A 22 21.48 32.62 47.04
C THR A 22 21.96 31.73 45.90
N CYS A 23 22.67 30.68 46.26
CA CYS A 23 23.05 29.58 45.37
C CYS A 23 21.81 29.04 44.65
N SER A 24 21.81 29.17 43.34
CA SER A 24 20.93 28.44 42.48
C SER A 24 21.38 26.99 42.48
N THR A 25 20.67 26.15 43.17
CA THR A 25 20.78 24.69 43.04
C THR A 25 20.21 24.34 41.65
N HIS A 26 21.10 23.97 40.73
CA HIS A 26 20.73 23.26 39.53
C HIS A 26 20.01 21.96 39.93
N VAL A 27 18.70 21.95 39.75
CA VAL A 27 17.92 20.71 39.74
C VAL A 27 18.21 20.04 38.40
N THR A 28 19.14 19.12 38.36
CA THR A 28 19.27 18.13 37.29
C THR A 28 17.99 17.31 37.27
N PRO A 29 17.39 17.09 36.10
CA PRO A 29 16.30 16.14 36.00
C PRO A 29 16.79 14.78 36.46
N LYS A 30 16.19 14.22 37.50
CA LYS A 30 16.37 12.82 37.85
C LYS A 30 15.89 11.98 36.66
N GLU A 31 16.81 11.44 35.88
CA GLU A 31 16.52 10.28 35.05
C GLU A 31 16.00 9.19 35.99
N SER A 32 14.73 8.87 35.85
CA SER A 32 14.14 7.70 36.51
C SER A 32 14.80 6.46 35.89
N ASN A 33 15.70 5.84 36.64
CA ASN A 33 16.17 4.48 36.40
C ASN A 33 14.98 3.51 36.61
N ALA A 34 14.00 3.53 35.72
CA ALA A 34 13.02 2.46 35.63
C ALA A 34 13.78 1.18 35.25
N LYS A 35 13.78 0.16 36.13
CA LYS A 35 14.26 -1.19 35.80
C LYS A 35 13.55 -1.63 34.54
N ARG A 36 14.32 -1.92 33.49
CA ARG A 36 13.77 -2.53 32.28
C ARG A 36 13.12 -3.86 32.65
N ASN A 37 11.84 -4.03 32.29
CA ASN A 37 11.24 -5.34 32.28
C ASN A 37 11.70 -6.06 31.03
N SER A 38 12.02 -7.35 31.13
CA SER A 38 12.36 -8.20 29.96
C SER A 38 11.25 -8.25 28.92
N ASP A 39 10.04 -7.90 29.34
CA ASP A 39 8.83 -7.90 28.51
C ASP A 39 8.79 -6.76 27.46
N ASP A 40 9.68 -5.76 27.58
CA ASP A 40 9.78 -4.63 26.64
C ASP A 40 10.82 -4.85 25.52
N GLU A 41 11.53 -6.00 25.50
CA GLU A 41 12.53 -6.34 24.48
C GLU A 41 11.98 -7.31 23.46
N HIS A 42 12.11 -6.95 22.17
CA HIS A 42 11.59 -7.72 21.04
C HIS A 42 12.67 -7.96 19.98
N ASP A 43 12.52 -9.02 19.22
CA ASP A 43 13.37 -9.26 18.04
C ASP A 43 12.98 -8.30 16.92
N VAL A 44 11.68 -8.16 16.65
CA VAL A 44 11.14 -7.30 15.58
C VAL A 44 10.04 -6.42 16.14
N ALA A 45 10.11 -5.11 15.90
CA ALA A 45 9.01 -4.18 16.13
C ALA A 45 8.42 -3.74 14.78
N ILE A 46 7.19 -4.14 14.50
CA ILE A 46 6.42 -3.75 13.31
C ILE A 46 5.58 -2.53 13.67
N VAL A 47 5.91 -1.38 13.10
CA VAL A 47 5.14 -0.16 13.26
C VAL A 47 4.16 -0.05 12.10
N GLY A 48 2.87 -0.18 12.42
CA GLY A 48 1.77 -0.27 11.44
C GLY A 48 1.15 -1.65 11.37
N GLY A 49 -0.06 -1.79 11.91
CA GLY A 49 -0.89 -3.00 11.88
C GLY A 49 -1.86 -3.04 10.69
N GLY A 50 -1.52 -2.39 9.59
CA GLY A 50 -2.23 -2.50 8.32
C GLY A 50 -1.99 -3.85 7.62
N MET A 51 -2.59 -4.05 6.44
CA MET A 51 -2.50 -5.30 5.68
C MET A 51 -1.05 -5.80 5.51
N VAL A 52 -0.11 -4.90 5.17
CA VAL A 52 1.28 -5.28 4.88
C VAL A 52 2.06 -5.61 6.16
N GLY A 53 1.83 -4.86 7.26
CA GLY A 53 2.49 -5.12 8.54
C GLY A 53 2.04 -6.45 9.17
N ILE A 54 0.74 -6.74 9.13
CA ILE A 54 0.20 -8.03 9.61
C ILE A 54 0.63 -9.19 8.69
N ALA A 55 0.73 -8.97 7.37
CA ALA A 55 1.27 -9.96 6.44
C ALA A 55 2.71 -10.34 6.78
N LEU A 56 3.54 -9.36 7.17
CA LEU A 56 4.90 -9.65 7.63
C LEU A 56 4.87 -10.49 8.92
N ALA A 57 4.05 -10.13 9.91
CA ALA A 57 3.92 -10.90 11.15
C ALA A 57 3.46 -12.33 10.86
N ALA A 58 2.45 -12.52 9.99
CA ALA A 58 1.97 -13.85 9.56
C ALA A 58 3.06 -14.63 8.80
N SER A 59 3.85 -13.95 7.96
CA SER A 59 4.97 -14.58 7.24
C SER A 59 6.12 -15.01 8.17
N LEU A 60 6.40 -14.24 9.23
CA LEU A 60 7.35 -14.65 10.27
C LEU A 60 6.82 -15.84 11.06
N ALA A 61 5.53 -15.87 11.36
CA ALA A 61 4.87 -16.94 12.09
C ALA A 61 4.86 -18.27 11.32
N SER A 62 4.74 -18.24 9.98
CA SER A 62 4.62 -19.41 9.12
C SER A 62 5.94 -20.15 8.87
N LYS A 63 7.09 -19.50 9.09
CA LYS A 63 8.41 -20.08 8.77
C LYS A 63 9.08 -20.72 9.99
N PRO A 64 9.64 -21.94 9.90
CA PRO A 64 10.29 -22.63 11.01
C PRO A 64 11.41 -21.82 11.68
N LEU A 65 12.18 -21.04 10.91
CA LEU A 65 13.30 -20.26 11.41
C LEU A 65 12.90 -18.98 12.14
N THR A 66 11.69 -18.45 11.90
CA THR A 66 11.28 -17.14 12.45
C THR A 66 10.11 -17.22 13.42
N LYS A 67 9.38 -18.35 13.48
CA LYS A 67 8.18 -18.52 14.34
C LYS A 67 8.42 -18.37 15.84
N HIS A 68 9.66 -18.46 16.29
CA HIS A 68 10.07 -18.30 17.70
C HIS A 68 10.51 -16.88 18.04
N LEU A 69 10.51 -15.96 17.07
CA LEU A 69 10.84 -14.56 17.33
C LEU A 69 9.78 -13.89 18.22
N ASN A 70 10.24 -12.97 19.06
CA ASN A 70 9.36 -12.09 19.83
C ASN A 70 9.06 -10.83 19.00
N VAL A 71 7.79 -10.61 18.64
CA VAL A 71 7.36 -9.55 17.73
C VAL A 71 6.46 -8.55 18.45
N ALA A 72 6.83 -7.26 18.43
CA ALA A 72 5.94 -6.17 18.79
C ALA A 72 5.17 -5.68 17.55
N ILE A 73 3.86 -5.47 17.68
CA ILE A 73 3.02 -4.82 16.67
C ILE A 73 2.51 -3.51 17.28
N ILE A 74 2.90 -2.39 16.69
CA ILE A 74 2.60 -1.05 17.21
C ILE A 74 1.63 -0.37 16.25
N ASP A 75 0.38 -0.19 16.66
CA ASP A 75 -0.65 0.50 15.89
C ASP A 75 -1.78 0.95 16.82
N ASN A 76 -2.34 2.13 16.58
CA ASN A 76 -3.46 2.62 17.38
C ASN A 76 -4.84 2.09 16.95
N ASN A 77 -4.90 1.16 15.99
CA ASN A 77 -6.14 0.52 15.58
C ASN A 77 -6.63 -0.47 16.65
N PRO A 78 -7.78 -0.21 17.32
CA PRO A 78 -8.28 -1.07 18.38
C PRO A 78 -8.71 -2.46 17.88
N LEU A 79 -8.86 -2.65 16.59
CA LEU A 79 -9.26 -3.92 15.98
C LEU A 79 -8.16 -4.99 16.08
N LEU A 80 -6.89 -4.61 16.25
CA LEU A 80 -5.78 -5.56 16.36
C LEU A 80 -5.82 -6.39 17.64
N GLY A 81 -6.42 -5.86 18.71
CA GLY A 81 -6.58 -6.55 19.99
C GLY A 81 -7.85 -7.42 20.09
N ARG A 82 -8.70 -7.46 19.06
CA ARG A 82 -9.98 -8.19 19.10
C ARG A 82 -10.01 -9.27 18.04
N LYS A 83 -10.74 -10.39 18.33
CA LYS A 83 -11.13 -11.33 17.26
C LYS A 83 -12.14 -10.62 16.36
N ASN A 84 -11.72 -10.26 15.17
CA ASN A 84 -12.61 -9.69 14.16
C ASN A 84 -13.40 -10.83 13.50
N VAL A 85 -14.61 -11.04 13.97
CA VAL A 85 -15.57 -11.88 13.26
C VAL A 85 -16.24 -10.99 12.22
N ILE A 86 -15.95 -11.23 10.95
CA ILE A 86 -16.70 -10.60 9.85
C ILE A 86 -18.01 -11.38 9.72
N GLU A 87 -19.14 -10.71 9.95
CA GLU A 87 -20.45 -11.34 9.81
C GLU A 87 -20.72 -11.68 8.36
N LYS A 88 -21.16 -12.91 8.09
CA LYS A 88 -21.59 -13.32 6.75
C LYS A 88 -22.83 -12.50 6.37
N GLY A 89 -22.86 -11.96 5.14
CA GLY A 89 -24.00 -11.20 4.62
C GLY A 89 -24.00 -9.70 4.94
N HIS A 90 -22.94 -9.17 5.58
CA HIS A 90 -22.85 -7.70 5.74
C HIS A 90 -22.74 -6.99 4.37
N PRO A 91 -23.13 -5.71 4.26
CA PRO A 91 -22.98 -4.93 3.05
C PRO A 91 -21.52 -4.87 2.60
N PRO A 92 -21.23 -4.87 1.29
CA PRO A 92 -19.88 -4.79 0.79
C PRO A 92 -19.20 -3.46 1.18
N ASP A 93 -17.91 -3.54 1.51
CA ASP A 93 -17.08 -2.36 1.84
C ASP A 93 -16.72 -1.60 0.56
N ALA A 94 -16.53 -0.29 0.68
CA ALA A 94 -16.02 0.54 -0.42
C ALA A 94 -14.53 0.26 -0.72
N ARG A 95 -13.79 -0.23 0.27
CA ARG A 95 -12.35 -0.48 0.17
C ARG A 95 -12.08 -1.93 -0.17
N VAL A 96 -11.60 -2.15 -1.36
CA VAL A 96 -11.18 -3.46 -1.85
C VAL A 96 -9.75 -3.40 -2.39
N SER A 97 -9.15 -4.56 -2.54
CA SER A 97 -7.87 -4.72 -3.22
C SER A 97 -7.97 -5.85 -4.24
N THR A 98 -7.35 -5.65 -5.38
CA THR A 98 -7.12 -6.70 -6.35
C THR A 98 -5.82 -7.40 -6.01
N VAL A 99 -5.88 -8.68 -5.64
CA VAL A 99 -4.71 -9.50 -5.38
C VAL A 99 -4.35 -10.34 -6.60
N THR A 100 -3.07 -10.33 -6.94
CA THR A 100 -2.52 -11.05 -8.10
C THR A 100 -2.30 -12.53 -7.78
N PRO A 101 -2.11 -13.43 -8.77
CA PRO A 101 -1.75 -14.83 -8.55
C PRO A 101 -0.56 -15.02 -7.61
N ALA A 102 0.52 -14.23 -7.76
CA ALA A 102 1.67 -14.29 -6.85
C ALA A 102 1.28 -13.92 -5.41
N THR A 103 0.42 -12.92 -5.22
CA THR A 103 -0.10 -12.55 -3.90
C THR A 103 -1.01 -13.63 -3.32
N ILE A 104 -1.86 -14.26 -4.13
CA ILE A 104 -2.69 -15.40 -3.72
C ILE A 104 -1.81 -16.54 -3.21
N SER A 105 -0.73 -16.88 -3.94
CA SER A 105 0.24 -17.88 -3.50
C SER A 105 0.86 -17.52 -2.15
N PHE A 106 1.33 -16.27 -2.00
CA PHE A 106 1.87 -15.79 -0.72
C PHE A 106 0.85 -15.91 0.43
N LEU A 107 -0.41 -15.52 0.20
CA LEU A 107 -1.47 -15.61 1.20
C LEU A 107 -1.83 -17.06 1.54
N LYS A 108 -1.70 -17.99 0.58
CA LYS A 108 -1.79 -19.44 0.82
C LYS A 108 -0.63 -19.94 1.68
N ASP A 109 0.59 -19.54 1.36
CA ASP A 109 1.80 -19.96 2.09
C ASP A 109 1.79 -19.54 3.56
N ILE A 110 1.23 -18.36 3.87
CA ILE A 110 1.05 -17.88 5.25
C ILE A 110 -0.24 -18.41 5.92
N GLY A 111 -1.06 -19.22 5.22
CA GLY A 111 -2.29 -19.80 5.73
C GLY A 111 -3.50 -18.87 5.79
N ALA A 112 -3.39 -17.63 5.24
CA ALA A 112 -4.48 -16.64 5.28
C ALA A 112 -5.59 -16.92 4.28
N TRP A 113 -5.28 -17.62 3.18
CA TRP A 113 -6.21 -17.79 2.07
C TRP A 113 -7.47 -18.57 2.45
N LYS A 114 -7.36 -19.58 3.32
CA LYS A 114 -8.51 -20.36 3.82
C LYS A 114 -9.59 -19.49 4.47
N TYR A 115 -9.21 -18.42 5.18
CA TYR A 115 -10.17 -17.51 5.81
C TYR A 115 -10.78 -16.54 4.79
N ILE A 116 -10.04 -16.20 3.73
CA ILE A 116 -10.53 -15.36 2.63
C ILE A 116 -11.62 -16.10 1.86
N GLU A 117 -11.42 -17.40 1.58
CA GLU A 117 -12.38 -18.25 0.85
C GLU A 117 -13.72 -18.41 1.60
N GLU A 118 -13.74 -18.25 2.91
CA GLU A 118 -14.96 -18.27 3.71
C GLU A 118 -15.77 -16.96 3.64
N GLN A 119 -15.20 -15.92 3.06
CA GLN A 119 -15.78 -14.58 3.00
C GLN A 119 -16.06 -14.19 1.55
N ARG A 120 -16.66 -12.98 1.34
CA ARG A 120 -16.90 -12.45 0.00
C ARG A 120 -15.58 -12.15 -0.70
N HIS A 121 -15.38 -12.76 -1.85
CA HIS A 121 -14.28 -12.52 -2.76
C HIS A 121 -14.71 -12.87 -4.18
N ALA A 122 -14.02 -12.34 -5.19
CA ALA A 122 -14.33 -12.69 -6.58
C ALA A 122 -13.05 -12.87 -7.40
N TYR A 123 -12.90 -14.06 -7.92
CA TYR A 123 -11.93 -14.32 -8.98
C TYR A 123 -12.41 -13.70 -10.29
N PHE A 124 -11.47 -13.24 -11.11
CA PHE A 124 -11.74 -12.87 -12.48
C PHE A 124 -10.68 -13.47 -13.41
N ASP A 125 -11.13 -14.03 -14.51
CA ASP A 125 -10.32 -14.66 -15.54
C ASP A 125 -10.15 -13.76 -16.77
N LYS A 126 -10.90 -12.63 -16.82
CA LYS A 126 -10.92 -11.69 -17.93
C LYS A 126 -10.76 -10.26 -17.45
N MET A 127 -10.03 -9.48 -18.25
CA MET A 127 -9.96 -8.03 -18.08
C MET A 127 -10.08 -7.36 -19.44
N GLN A 128 -10.92 -6.32 -19.55
CA GLN A 128 -11.02 -5.50 -20.74
C GLN A 128 -10.61 -4.06 -20.44
N VAL A 129 -9.72 -3.53 -21.28
CA VAL A 129 -9.19 -2.17 -21.19
C VAL A 129 -9.42 -1.44 -22.50
N TRP A 130 -9.99 -0.23 -22.44
CA TRP A 130 -10.18 0.65 -23.60
C TRP A 130 -10.10 2.13 -23.19
N ASP A 131 -10.12 3.03 -24.14
CA ASP A 131 -10.15 4.46 -23.87
C ASP A 131 -11.37 5.16 -24.49
N TYR A 132 -11.51 6.44 -24.18
CA TYR A 132 -12.62 7.27 -24.65
C TYR A 132 -12.56 7.59 -26.15
N THR A 133 -11.44 7.38 -26.82
CA THR A 133 -11.29 7.69 -28.26
C THR A 133 -12.01 6.67 -29.16
N GLY A 134 -12.27 5.47 -28.64
CA GLY A 134 -12.86 4.38 -29.42
C GLY A 134 -11.92 3.77 -30.46
N LEU A 135 -10.63 4.15 -30.45
CA LEU A 135 -9.66 3.70 -31.47
C LEU A 135 -9.08 2.31 -31.19
N GLY A 136 -9.28 1.76 -30.00
CA GLY A 136 -8.76 0.44 -29.68
C GLY A 136 -9.15 -0.05 -28.29
N TYR A 137 -8.97 -1.34 -28.07
CA TYR A 137 -9.16 -2.03 -26.78
C TYR A 137 -8.22 -3.23 -26.69
N THR A 138 -8.03 -3.72 -25.48
CA THR A 138 -7.34 -4.98 -25.24
C THR A 138 -8.17 -5.83 -24.29
N ARG A 139 -8.23 -7.14 -24.56
CA ARG A 139 -8.77 -8.14 -23.65
C ARG A 139 -7.66 -9.08 -23.22
N TYR A 140 -7.53 -9.23 -21.92
CA TYR A 140 -6.65 -10.19 -21.28
C TYR A 140 -7.49 -11.35 -20.77
N ASN A 141 -7.00 -12.57 -20.95
CA ASN A 141 -7.62 -13.79 -20.46
C ASN A 141 -6.57 -14.61 -19.74
N ALA A 142 -6.92 -15.21 -18.61
CA ALA A 142 -6.03 -16.07 -17.84
C ALA A 142 -5.49 -17.24 -18.67
N ASN A 143 -6.32 -17.78 -19.59
CA ASN A 143 -5.93 -18.82 -20.52
C ASN A 143 -4.81 -18.41 -21.50
N ASP A 144 -4.58 -17.11 -21.70
CA ASP A 144 -3.46 -16.63 -22.54
C ASP A 144 -2.09 -16.99 -21.96
N VAL A 145 -2.02 -17.27 -20.65
CA VAL A 145 -0.81 -17.61 -19.90
C VAL A 145 -0.93 -18.95 -19.15
N ASP A 146 -1.88 -19.78 -19.54
CA ASP A 146 -2.14 -21.09 -18.95
C ASP A 146 -2.45 -21.02 -17.44
N GLN A 147 -3.17 -19.97 -17.00
CA GLN A 147 -3.64 -19.75 -15.65
C GLN A 147 -5.16 -19.84 -15.55
N ASP A 148 -5.68 -20.14 -14.36
CA ASP A 148 -7.11 -20.17 -14.10
C ASP A 148 -7.70 -18.76 -13.91
N VAL A 149 -6.91 -17.83 -13.34
CA VAL A 149 -7.35 -16.48 -12.97
C VAL A 149 -6.29 -15.43 -13.26
N LEU A 150 -6.73 -14.21 -13.55
CA LEU A 150 -5.88 -13.01 -13.63
C LEU A 150 -5.69 -12.37 -12.25
N GLY A 151 -6.62 -12.62 -11.33
CA GLY A 151 -6.57 -12.12 -9.96
C GLY A 151 -7.86 -12.38 -9.21
N CYS A 152 -7.87 -11.89 -7.97
CA CYS A 152 -9.04 -11.95 -7.10
C CYS A 152 -9.25 -10.59 -6.44
N VAL A 153 -10.49 -10.12 -6.37
CA VAL A 153 -10.84 -8.89 -5.63
C VAL A 153 -11.38 -9.27 -4.26
N VAL A 154 -10.81 -8.68 -3.23
CA VAL A 154 -11.12 -8.97 -1.84
C VAL A 154 -11.29 -7.67 -1.05
N GLU A 155 -12.25 -7.62 -0.13
CA GLU A 155 -12.42 -6.48 0.77
C GLU A 155 -11.20 -6.34 1.70
N ASN A 156 -10.72 -5.11 1.90
CA ASN A 156 -9.50 -4.86 2.70
C ASN A 156 -9.63 -5.35 4.15
N LYS A 157 -10.84 -5.25 4.73
CA LYS A 157 -11.13 -5.78 6.07
C LYS A 157 -11.01 -7.30 6.12
N VAL A 158 -11.38 -8.01 5.03
CA VAL A 158 -11.24 -9.48 4.91
C VAL A 158 -9.76 -9.84 4.82
N LEU A 159 -8.99 -9.16 3.97
CA LEU A 159 -7.54 -9.38 3.87
C LEU A 159 -6.85 -9.20 5.21
N GLN A 160 -7.13 -8.10 5.92
CA GLN A 160 -6.51 -7.80 7.20
C GLN A 160 -6.91 -8.80 8.29
N SER A 161 -8.22 -9.11 8.41
CA SER A 161 -8.72 -10.04 9.45
C SER A 161 -8.22 -11.46 9.21
N SER A 162 -8.14 -11.93 7.97
CA SER A 162 -7.64 -13.26 7.62
C SER A 162 -6.16 -13.45 8.02
N GLN A 163 -5.34 -12.45 7.75
CA GLN A 163 -3.94 -12.44 8.17
C GLN A 163 -3.80 -12.36 9.70
N LEU A 164 -4.63 -11.53 10.35
CA LEU A 164 -4.63 -11.40 11.80
C LEU A 164 -5.03 -12.72 12.47
N SER A 165 -6.00 -13.47 11.92
CA SER A 165 -6.36 -14.81 12.40
C SER A 165 -5.15 -15.75 12.37
N CYS A 166 -4.37 -15.75 11.27
CA CYS A 166 -3.14 -16.53 11.19
C CYS A 166 -2.13 -16.18 12.29
N VAL A 167 -1.93 -14.88 12.54
CA VAL A 167 -1.02 -14.40 13.60
C VAL A 167 -1.56 -14.82 14.97
N GLN A 168 -2.86 -14.70 15.22
CA GLN A 168 -3.48 -15.03 16.51
C GLN A 168 -3.42 -16.52 16.83
N GLU A 169 -3.61 -17.38 15.82
CA GLU A 169 -3.59 -18.84 15.98
C GLU A 169 -2.18 -19.44 15.97
N SER A 170 -1.16 -18.66 15.62
CA SER A 170 0.23 -19.11 15.58
C SER A 170 0.89 -19.11 16.95
N ASP A 171 1.98 -19.89 17.07
CA ASP A 171 2.85 -19.94 18.25
C ASP A 171 3.80 -18.72 18.33
N LEU A 172 3.73 -17.77 17.41
CA LEU A 172 4.56 -16.57 17.41
C LEU A 172 4.34 -15.78 18.70
N GLN A 173 5.42 -15.50 19.43
CA GLN A 173 5.37 -14.60 20.57
C GLN A 173 5.10 -13.17 20.05
N LYS A 174 4.00 -12.59 20.48
CA LYS A 174 3.55 -11.28 19.99
C LYS A 174 2.97 -10.41 21.07
N THR A 175 3.33 -9.15 21.05
CA THR A 175 2.75 -8.10 21.90
C THR A 175 2.18 -7.01 21.01
N VAL A 176 0.91 -6.65 21.24
CA VAL A 176 0.24 -5.57 20.50
C VAL A 176 0.17 -4.32 21.37
N TYR A 177 0.79 -3.25 20.91
CA TYR A 177 0.74 -1.94 21.55
C TYR A 177 -0.28 -1.06 20.81
N SER A 178 -1.39 -0.73 21.48
CA SER A 178 -2.43 0.16 20.95
C SER A 178 -2.00 1.62 21.07
N ALA A 179 -0.89 1.98 20.45
CA ALA A 179 -0.24 3.28 20.57
C ALA A 179 0.37 3.73 19.23
N ARG A 180 0.84 4.97 19.17
CA ARG A 180 1.60 5.52 18.03
C ARG A 180 3.07 5.66 18.41
N LEU A 181 3.94 5.57 17.40
CA LEU A 181 5.35 5.86 17.55
C LEU A 181 5.57 7.37 17.65
N ASN A 182 6.16 7.83 18.77
CA ASN A 182 6.53 9.23 18.99
C ASN A 182 7.97 9.48 18.57
N SER A 183 8.93 8.73 19.13
CA SER A 183 10.35 8.85 18.83
C SER A 183 11.01 7.50 18.66
N MET A 184 12.16 7.50 17.99
CA MET A 184 12.97 6.30 17.76
C MET A 184 14.44 6.69 17.82
N ASP A 185 15.18 6.04 18.74
CA ASP A 185 16.60 6.26 18.96
C ASP A 185 17.39 4.97 18.78
N MET A 186 18.51 5.08 18.08
CA MET A 186 19.48 3.98 17.99
C MET A 186 20.41 4.06 19.20
N LEU A 187 20.34 3.07 20.09
CA LEU A 187 21.18 3.06 21.28
C LEU A 187 22.65 2.94 20.88
N PRO A 188 23.53 3.88 21.29
CA PRO A 188 24.96 3.77 21.00
C PRO A 188 25.60 2.65 21.82
N SER A 189 26.59 1.97 21.24
CA SER A 189 27.38 0.94 21.91
C SER A 189 28.18 1.47 23.11
N SER A 190 28.32 2.78 23.27
CA SER A 190 29.30 3.44 24.12
C SER A 190 28.77 4.39 25.20
N SER A 191 27.45 4.49 25.43
CA SER A 191 26.91 5.43 26.44
C SER A 191 26.91 4.88 27.88
N LEU A 192 28.02 4.29 28.30
CA LEU A 192 28.23 3.79 29.69
C LEU A 192 29.46 4.39 30.32
N THR A 193 29.62 5.72 30.28
CA THR A 193 30.53 6.44 31.15
C THR A 193 29.73 7.19 32.20
N GLY A 194 29.15 6.49 33.15
CA GLY A 194 28.40 7.04 34.28
C GLY A 194 28.34 6.02 35.43
N LEU A 195 29.40 5.99 36.25
CA LEU A 195 29.49 5.58 37.64
C LEU A 195 28.47 4.57 38.21
N GLY A 196 28.96 3.37 38.54
CA GLY A 196 28.36 2.49 39.54
C GLY A 196 27.68 1.23 38.96
N GLU A 197 28.39 0.14 39.05
CA GLU A 197 28.16 -1.23 38.57
C GLU A 197 28.57 -1.45 37.11
N VAL A 198 29.66 -2.18 36.94
CA VAL A 198 30.19 -2.63 35.67
C VAL A 198 29.23 -3.73 35.17
N PRO A 199 28.36 -3.45 34.18
CA PRO A 199 27.53 -4.50 33.57
C PRO A 199 28.46 -5.54 32.95
N SER A 200 28.02 -6.80 32.91
CA SER A 200 28.81 -7.84 32.26
C SER A 200 29.16 -7.41 30.83
N THR A 201 30.33 -7.76 30.34
CA THR A 201 30.78 -7.46 28.97
C THR A 201 29.76 -7.92 27.92
N THR A 202 28.99 -8.96 28.22
CA THR A 202 27.89 -9.51 27.39
C THR A 202 26.70 -8.55 27.34
N ASP A 203 26.30 -7.93 28.45
CA ASP A 203 25.21 -6.93 28.53
C ASP A 203 25.55 -5.64 27.74
N LEU A 204 26.80 -5.21 27.80
CA LEU A 204 27.28 -4.04 27.05
C LEU A 204 27.22 -4.29 25.52
N PHE A 205 27.61 -5.51 25.11
CA PHE A 205 27.62 -5.90 23.69
C PHE A 205 26.21 -6.01 23.12
N MET A 206 25.24 -6.43 23.92
CA MET A 206 23.83 -6.58 23.50
C MET A 206 23.08 -5.24 23.45
N ARG A 207 23.39 -4.30 24.34
CA ARG A 207 22.71 -2.99 24.41
C ARG A 207 22.95 -2.08 23.20
N GLY A 208 24.10 -2.13 22.56
CA GLY A 208 24.40 -1.39 21.31
C GLY A 208 23.71 -1.93 20.04
N ARG A 209 22.91 -3.00 20.20
CA ARG A 209 22.23 -3.69 19.10
C ARG A 209 20.72 -3.49 19.06
N LEU A 210 20.16 -2.58 19.86
CA LEU A 210 18.73 -2.34 19.93
C LEU A 210 18.37 -0.92 19.46
N ALA A 211 17.21 -0.79 18.86
CA ALA A 211 16.51 0.48 18.68
C ALA A 211 15.56 0.67 19.87
N LYS A 212 15.49 1.88 20.42
CA LYS A 212 14.49 2.29 21.42
C LYS A 212 13.37 3.04 20.71
N LEU A 213 12.13 2.61 20.93
CA LEU A 213 10.92 3.26 20.45
C LEU A 213 10.14 3.78 21.65
N GLU A 214 9.80 5.06 21.65
CA GLU A 214 8.91 5.68 22.62
C GLU A 214 7.52 5.82 22.02
N LEU A 215 6.54 5.31 22.73
CA LEU A 215 5.15 5.27 22.27
C LEU A 215 4.31 6.40 22.88
N SER A 216 3.18 6.70 22.25
CA SER A 216 2.26 7.78 22.66
C SER A 216 1.60 7.55 24.04
N ASP A 217 1.60 6.33 24.54
CA ASP A 217 1.09 5.95 25.87
C ASP A 217 2.18 6.02 26.97
N GLY A 218 3.41 6.43 26.61
CA GLY A 218 4.56 6.53 27.51
C GLY A 218 5.39 5.26 27.64
N ASN A 219 4.98 4.16 27.02
CA ASN A 219 5.75 2.92 27.00
C ASN A 219 7.01 3.05 26.12
N ASN A 220 8.07 2.33 26.51
CA ASN A 220 9.29 2.18 25.71
C ASN A 220 9.40 0.74 25.25
N VAL A 221 9.59 0.56 23.95
CA VAL A 221 9.80 -0.74 23.29
C VAL A 221 11.23 -0.79 22.75
N TYR A 222 11.92 -1.90 22.95
CA TYR A 222 13.27 -2.13 22.46
C TYR A 222 13.25 -3.24 21.41
N ALA A 223 13.89 -3.05 20.26
CA ALA A 223 13.88 -4.05 19.21
C ALA A 223 15.22 -4.17 18.48
N LYS A 224 15.57 -5.39 18.04
CA LYS A 224 16.73 -5.64 17.18
C LYS A 224 16.52 -5.08 15.78
N LEU A 225 15.26 -5.15 15.28
CA LEU A 225 14.85 -4.64 13.98
C LEU A 225 13.52 -3.89 14.12
N VAL A 226 13.44 -2.68 13.58
CA VAL A 226 12.21 -1.89 13.43
C VAL A 226 11.76 -1.96 11.97
N VAL A 227 10.51 -2.34 11.75
CA VAL A 227 9.92 -2.38 10.42
C VAL A 227 8.83 -1.32 10.31
N GLY A 228 9.03 -0.35 9.42
CA GLY A 228 8.02 0.64 9.08
C GLY A 228 7.03 0.06 8.07
N ALA A 229 5.79 -0.15 8.51
CA ALA A 229 4.63 -0.55 7.72
C ALA A 229 3.45 0.42 7.95
N ASP A 230 3.77 1.66 8.32
CA ASP A 230 2.88 2.70 8.84
C ASP A 230 2.35 3.65 7.73
N GLY A 231 2.42 3.20 6.47
CA GLY A 231 1.76 3.82 5.34
C GLY A 231 2.50 5.02 4.74
N SER A 232 1.85 5.73 3.82
CA SER A 232 2.47 6.79 3.00
C SER A 232 3.02 7.97 3.81
N LYS A 233 2.48 8.22 5.02
CA LYS A 233 2.95 9.24 5.97
C LYS A 233 3.84 8.64 7.07
N SER A 234 4.67 7.67 6.72
CA SER A 234 5.46 6.89 7.65
C SER A 234 6.29 7.72 8.63
N ARG A 235 6.03 7.50 9.92
CA ARG A 235 6.79 8.08 11.01
C ARG A 235 8.15 7.40 11.18
N VAL A 236 8.20 6.08 10.95
CA VAL A 236 9.46 5.32 10.97
C VAL A 236 10.43 5.86 9.93
N ARG A 237 9.96 6.07 8.69
CA ARG A 237 10.77 6.65 7.61
C ARG A 237 11.32 8.04 7.99
N GLU A 238 10.46 8.89 8.56
CA GLU A 238 10.83 10.23 9.01
C GLU A 238 11.91 10.19 10.09
N LEU A 239 11.69 9.39 11.15
CA LEU A 239 12.62 9.25 12.28
C LEU A 239 13.94 8.59 11.88
N ALA A 240 13.92 7.68 10.90
CA ALA A 240 15.13 7.10 10.32
C ALA A 240 15.91 8.06 9.40
N GLY A 241 15.40 9.28 9.15
CA GLY A 241 16.02 10.27 8.26
C GLY A 241 16.02 9.88 6.79
N ILE A 242 15.19 8.91 6.39
CA ILE A 242 15.13 8.41 5.02
C ILE A 242 14.32 9.39 4.16
N LYS A 243 14.97 9.94 3.13
CA LYS A 243 14.37 10.90 2.21
C LYS A 243 13.43 10.20 1.21
N THR A 244 12.43 10.94 0.74
CA THR A 244 11.53 10.50 -0.34
C THR A 244 11.64 11.40 -1.56
N THR A 245 11.39 10.81 -2.71
CA THR A 245 11.14 11.51 -3.98
C THR A 245 9.74 11.20 -4.45
N GLY A 246 9.18 12.05 -5.29
CA GLY A 246 7.84 11.86 -5.86
C GLY A 246 7.03 13.15 -5.91
N TRP A 247 5.79 13.03 -6.32
CA TRP A 247 4.86 14.15 -6.52
C TRP A 247 3.43 13.74 -6.19
N ASN A 248 2.59 14.73 -6.02
CA ASN A 248 1.15 14.52 -5.97
C ASN A 248 0.62 14.63 -7.39
N TYR A 249 -0.22 13.70 -7.78
CA TYR A 249 -1.03 13.87 -8.98
C TYR A 249 -2.10 14.92 -8.67
N SER A 250 -2.45 15.75 -9.67
CA SER A 250 -3.60 16.66 -9.55
C SER A 250 -4.90 15.88 -9.77
N GLN A 251 -5.05 14.77 -9.08
CA GLN A 251 -6.15 13.82 -9.22
C GLN A 251 -6.55 13.25 -7.87
N ASN A 252 -7.86 12.98 -7.74
CA ASN A 252 -8.44 12.19 -6.65
C ASN A 252 -9.07 10.92 -7.22
N ALA A 253 -9.11 9.86 -6.44
CA ALA A 253 -9.90 8.68 -6.74
C ALA A 253 -11.15 8.65 -5.85
N ILE A 254 -12.31 8.35 -6.48
CA ILE A 254 -13.53 7.95 -5.78
C ILE A 254 -13.60 6.44 -5.83
N ILE A 255 -13.86 5.82 -4.68
CA ILE A 255 -14.16 4.40 -4.54
C ILE A 255 -15.52 4.20 -3.91
N CYS A 256 -16.25 3.23 -4.40
CA CYS A 256 -17.52 2.79 -3.82
C CYS A 256 -17.88 1.40 -4.37
N THR A 257 -18.81 0.74 -3.71
CA THR A 257 -19.39 -0.51 -4.19
C THR A 257 -20.77 -0.27 -4.77
N VAL A 258 -21.03 -0.91 -5.91
CA VAL A 258 -22.26 -0.82 -6.69
C VAL A 258 -22.85 -2.20 -6.94
N GLU A 259 -24.17 -2.25 -7.23
CA GLU A 259 -24.91 -3.46 -7.56
C GLU A 259 -25.31 -3.45 -9.04
N HIS A 260 -25.33 -4.63 -9.64
CA HIS A 260 -25.77 -4.88 -11.02
C HIS A 260 -27.01 -5.76 -11.08
N THR A 261 -27.66 -5.79 -12.25
CA THR A 261 -28.75 -6.72 -12.52
C THR A 261 -28.27 -8.15 -12.78
N VAL A 262 -27.02 -8.31 -13.22
CA VAL A 262 -26.38 -9.59 -13.57
C VAL A 262 -25.06 -9.73 -12.82
N GLU A 263 -24.56 -10.95 -12.68
CA GLU A 263 -23.24 -11.21 -12.11
C GLU A 263 -22.12 -10.68 -13.01
N ASN A 264 -21.04 -10.21 -12.40
CA ASN A 264 -19.87 -9.71 -13.11
C ASN A 264 -18.62 -10.53 -12.75
N TYR A 265 -17.95 -11.11 -13.74
CA TYR A 265 -16.73 -11.91 -13.60
C TYR A 265 -15.54 -11.30 -14.36
N THR A 266 -15.72 -10.11 -14.91
CA THR A 266 -14.71 -9.42 -15.72
C THR A 266 -14.29 -8.13 -15.02
N ALA A 267 -12.99 -7.86 -14.98
CA ALA A 267 -12.46 -6.56 -14.58
C ALA A 267 -12.50 -5.62 -15.79
N TRP A 268 -13.17 -4.49 -15.64
CA TRP A 268 -13.32 -3.48 -16.68
C TRP A 268 -12.54 -2.24 -16.33
N GLN A 269 -11.82 -1.68 -17.32
CA GLN A 269 -11.11 -0.42 -17.13
C GLN A 269 -11.21 0.45 -18.36
N ARG A 270 -11.72 1.67 -18.20
CA ARG A 270 -11.80 2.65 -19.27
C ARG A 270 -10.96 3.88 -18.92
N PHE A 271 -10.08 4.28 -19.82
CA PHE A 271 -9.38 5.54 -19.71
C PHE A 271 -10.23 6.68 -20.24
N LEU A 272 -10.52 7.65 -19.38
CA LEU A 272 -11.26 8.87 -19.68
C LEU A 272 -10.31 10.07 -19.72
N PRO A 273 -10.72 11.26 -20.21
CA PRO A 273 -9.83 12.41 -20.32
C PRO A 273 -9.15 12.84 -19.03
N ASN A 274 -9.85 12.74 -17.88
CA ASN A 274 -9.34 13.18 -16.56
C ASN A 274 -8.78 12.03 -15.71
N GLY A 275 -8.84 10.80 -16.19
CA GLY A 275 -8.33 9.61 -15.49
C GLY A 275 -9.21 8.38 -15.72
N PRO A 276 -8.76 7.19 -15.33
CA PRO A 276 -9.48 5.95 -15.55
C PRO A 276 -10.65 5.76 -14.59
N ILE A 277 -11.66 5.04 -15.09
CA ILE A 277 -12.69 4.36 -14.30
C ILE A 277 -12.47 2.86 -14.41
N ALA A 278 -12.50 2.16 -13.27
CA ALA A 278 -12.48 0.71 -13.22
C ALA A 278 -13.75 0.19 -12.53
N LEU A 279 -14.23 -0.95 -13.01
CA LEU A 279 -15.33 -1.72 -12.44
C LEU A 279 -14.80 -3.13 -12.14
N LEU A 280 -14.61 -3.44 -10.87
CA LEU A 280 -13.94 -4.65 -10.38
C LEU A 280 -14.95 -5.59 -9.72
N PRO A 281 -15.09 -6.86 -10.13
CA PRO A 281 -16.02 -7.80 -9.50
C PRO A 281 -15.64 -8.08 -8.04
N ILE A 282 -16.61 -8.13 -7.14
CA ILE A 282 -16.38 -8.52 -5.72
C ILE A 282 -17.29 -9.66 -5.25
N GLY A 283 -17.95 -10.31 -6.20
CA GLY A 283 -18.85 -11.45 -5.97
C GLY A 283 -20.30 -11.06 -6.00
N ASP A 284 -21.14 -12.05 -6.15
CA ASP A 284 -22.59 -11.92 -6.35
C ASP A 284 -22.89 -10.93 -7.49
N LYS A 285 -23.74 -9.96 -7.22
CA LYS A 285 -24.09 -8.88 -8.17
C LYS A 285 -23.37 -7.56 -7.84
N PHE A 286 -22.26 -7.62 -7.12
CA PHE A 286 -21.54 -6.43 -6.70
C PHE A 286 -20.25 -6.23 -7.48
N SER A 287 -19.92 -4.96 -7.72
CA SER A 287 -18.60 -4.55 -8.19
C SER A 287 -18.14 -3.30 -7.46
N ASN A 288 -16.84 -3.14 -7.38
CA ASN A 288 -16.24 -1.93 -6.84
C ASN A 288 -15.86 -0.97 -7.97
N ILE A 289 -16.17 0.29 -7.79
CA ILE A 289 -15.76 1.39 -8.65
C ILE A 289 -14.47 1.98 -8.09
N VAL A 290 -13.49 2.18 -8.97
CA VAL A 290 -12.33 3.04 -8.72
C VAL A 290 -12.29 4.07 -9.85
N TRP A 291 -12.68 5.31 -9.56
CA TRP A 291 -12.78 6.36 -10.58
C TRP A 291 -11.85 7.52 -10.26
N THR A 292 -10.84 7.70 -11.11
CA THR A 292 -9.85 8.77 -10.99
C THR A 292 -10.27 9.97 -11.83
N MET A 293 -10.17 11.18 -11.28
CA MET A 293 -10.52 12.43 -11.94
C MET A 293 -9.84 13.61 -11.25
N ASP A 294 -10.03 14.83 -11.75
CA ASP A 294 -9.52 16.02 -11.06
C ASP A 294 -10.23 16.24 -9.71
N PRO A 295 -9.60 16.97 -8.76
CA PRO A 295 -10.13 17.11 -7.41
C PRO A 295 -11.49 17.78 -7.31
N LYS A 296 -11.81 18.71 -8.23
CA LYS A 296 -13.09 19.41 -8.25
C LYS A 296 -14.20 18.46 -8.74
N GLU A 297 -13.98 17.79 -9.86
CA GLU A 297 -14.91 16.78 -10.39
C GLU A 297 -15.16 15.68 -9.33
N ALA A 298 -14.12 15.21 -8.64
CA ALA A 298 -14.25 14.22 -7.58
C ALA A 298 -15.13 14.71 -6.42
N SER A 299 -14.98 15.98 -6.02
CA SER A 299 -15.83 16.58 -4.97
C SER A 299 -17.28 16.69 -5.41
N ASP A 300 -17.52 17.14 -6.66
CA ASP A 300 -18.86 17.29 -7.22
C ASP A 300 -19.55 15.90 -7.31
N ARG A 301 -18.84 14.88 -7.80
CA ARG A 301 -19.37 13.52 -7.89
C ARG A 301 -19.60 12.85 -6.53
N LYS A 302 -18.77 13.17 -5.53
CA LYS A 302 -18.98 12.67 -4.17
C LYS A 302 -20.25 13.22 -3.54
N SER A 303 -20.59 14.48 -3.79
CA SER A 303 -21.77 15.17 -3.22
C SER A 303 -23.07 14.99 -4.03
N MET A 304 -22.99 14.42 -5.23
CA MET A 304 -24.08 14.16 -6.15
C MET A 304 -25.13 13.21 -5.54
N SER A 305 -26.39 13.26 -5.99
CA SER A 305 -27.40 12.26 -5.61
C SER A 305 -26.97 10.84 -6.02
N GLU A 306 -27.55 9.80 -5.42
CA GLU A 306 -27.23 8.41 -5.80
C GLU A 306 -27.63 8.11 -7.24
N ASP A 307 -28.79 8.53 -7.66
CA ASP A 307 -29.30 8.29 -9.02
C ASP A 307 -28.46 8.99 -10.09
N ASP A 308 -28.07 10.25 -9.83
CA ASP A 308 -27.19 10.97 -10.76
C ASP A 308 -25.79 10.35 -10.81
N PHE A 309 -25.28 9.87 -9.66
CA PHE A 309 -24.00 9.18 -9.63
C PHE A 309 -24.03 7.86 -10.40
N ILE A 310 -25.07 7.04 -10.22
CA ILE A 310 -25.27 5.78 -10.99
C ILE A 310 -25.35 6.08 -12.48
N LYS A 311 -26.12 7.10 -12.87
CA LYS A 311 -26.18 7.54 -14.25
C LYS A 311 -24.81 7.94 -14.78
N ALA A 312 -24.05 8.74 -14.01
CA ALA A 312 -22.72 9.17 -14.40
C ALA A 312 -21.72 8.01 -14.53
N VAL A 313 -21.81 6.97 -13.67
CA VAL A 313 -20.99 5.75 -13.78
C VAL A 313 -21.35 4.98 -15.05
N ASN A 314 -22.64 4.78 -15.32
CA ASN A 314 -23.07 4.09 -16.53
C ASN A 314 -22.65 4.87 -17.79
N ASP A 315 -22.82 6.19 -17.82
CA ASP A 315 -22.36 7.03 -18.91
C ASP A 315 -20.84 6.95 -19.11
N ALA A 316 -20.07 6.90 -18.00
CA ALA A 316 -18.61 6.78 -18.05
C ALA A 316 -18.13 5.42 -18.59
N LEU A 317 -18.85 4.36 -18.32
CA LEU A 317 -18.53 3.00 -18.79
C LEU A 317 -19.09 2.72 -20.20
N ASP A 318 -20.08 3.48 -20.65
CA ASP A 318 -20.74 3.34 -21.95
C ASP A 318 -20.34 4.49 -22.92
N TYR A 319 -21.26 5.20 -23.54
CA TYR A 319 -21.01 6.18 -24.61
C TYR A 319 -20.78 7.63 -24.13
N GLY A 320 -20.92 7.94 -22.85
CA GLY A 320 -20.93 9.32 -22.33
C GLY A 320 -19.65 10.13 -22.56
N TYR A 321 -18.51 9.48 -22.80
CA TYR A 321 -17.22 10.12 -23.08
C TYR A 321 -16.67 9.82 -24.49
N GLY A 322 -17.40 9.13 -25.32
CA GLY A 322 -16.99 8.78 -26.67
C GLY A 322 -17.41 7.37 -27.09
N PRO A 323 -17.17 7.00 -28.35
CA PRO A 323 -17.64 5.74 -28.91
C PRO A 323 -16.94 4.53 -28.26
N HIS A 324 -17.60 3.38 -28.36
CA HIS A 324 -16.94 2.11 -28.15
C HIS A 324 -16.06 1.76 -29.36
N PRO A 325 -14.98 0.98 -29.10
CA PRO A 325 -14.17 0.48 -30.20
C PRO A 325 -15.01 -0.37 -31.16
N GLU A 326 -14.90 -0.09 -32.46
CA GLU A 326 -15.55 -0.88 -33.46
C GLU A 326 -14.99 -2.29 -33.52
N THR A 327 -15.87 -3.28 -33.49
CA THR A 327 -15.52 -4.71 -33.62
C THR A 327 -15.31 -5.14 -35.07
N SER A 328 -15.55 -4.25 -36.04
CA SER A 328 -15.43 -4.57 -37.46
C SER A 328 -13.99 -4.42 -37.96
N SER A 329 -13.41 -5.48 -38.43
CA SER A 329 -12.08 -5.62 -39.02
C SER A 329 -11.83 -4.83 -40.31
N ARG A 330 -12.62 -3.81 -40.62
CA ARG A 330 -12.49 -2.98 -41.83
C ARG A 330 -11.81 -1.62 -41.58
N GLY A 331 -11.18 -1.41 -40.44
CA GLY A 331 -10.38 -0.22 -40.19
C GLY A 331 -8.96 -0.35 -40.74
N SER A 332 -8.42 0.73 -41.25
CA SER A 332 -7.24 1.04 -42.08
C SER A 332 -5.91 0.26 -41.88
N LEU A 333 -5.87 -0.82 -41.13
CA LEU A 333 -4.67 -1.66 -40.90
C LEU A 333 -4.89 -3.15 -41.33
N SER A 334 -6.00 -3.47 -41.97
CA SER A 334 -6.30 -4.85 -42.46
C SER A 334 -5.23 -5.41 -43.39
N TRP A 335 -4.49 -4.55 -44.07
CA TRP A 335 -3.36 -4.93 -44.93
C TRP A 335 -2.12 -5.43 -44.17
N LEU A 336 -2.00 -5.14 -42.87
CA LEU A 336 -0.88 -5.58 -42.03
C LEU A 336 -1.16 -6.91 -41.28
N THR A 337 -2.44 -7.24 -41.09
CA THR A 337 -2.82 -8.37 -40.21
C THR A 337 -3.40 -9.58 -40.99
N GLY A 338 -3.60 -9.47 -42.30
CA GLY A 338 -4.30 -10.50 -43.07
C GLY A 338 -5.75 -10.67 -42.57
N ASP A 339 -6.51 -11.56 -43.25
CA ASP A 339 -7.89 -11.91 -42.85
C ASP A 339 -7.91 -12.74 -41.55
N VAL A 340 -7.60 -12.11 -40.41
CA VAL A 340 -7.72 -12.74 -39.11
C VAL A 340 -9.18 -12.69 -38.69
N THR A 341 -9.87 -13.80 -38.77
CA THR A 341 -11.21 -13.96 -38.18
C THR A 341 -11.10 -13.82 -36.66
N ILE A 342 -11.55 -12.66 -36.14
CA ILE A 342 -11.57 -12.39 -34.68
C ILE A 342 -12.50 -13.43 -34.02
N SER A 343 -11.97 -14.22 -33.12
CA SER A 343 -12.75 -15.15 -32.31
C SER A 343 -13.86 -14.40 -31.56
N ALA A 344 -15.03 -15.00 -31.40
CA ALA A 344 -16.11 -14.43 -30.60
C ALA A 344 -15.68 -14.07 -29.19
N LYS A 345 -14.68 -14.78 -28.63
CA LYS A 345 -14.09 -14.54 -27.30
C LYS A 345 -13.24 -13.25 -27.22
N GLU A 346 -12.84 -12.69 -28.34
CA GLU A 346 -11.97 -11.49 -28.40
C GLU A 346 -12.74 -10.23 -28.81
N ARG A 347 -14.06 -10.32 -29.00
CA ARG A 347 -14.88 -9.16 -29.31
C ARG A 347 -15.02 -8.23 -28.12
N PHE A 348 -15.16 -6.93 -28.40
CA PHE A 348 -15.49 -5.94 -27.39
C PHE A 348 -16.82 -6.29 -26.71
N GLU A 349 -16.86 -6.24 -25.41
CA GLU A 349 -18.06 -6.46 -24.60
C GLU A 349 -18.39 -5.18 -23.81
N THR A 350 -19.66 -4.90 -23.63
CA THR A 350 -20.14 -3.78 -22.82
C THR A 350 -20.21 -4.22 -21.35
N PRO A 351 -19.70 -3.40 -20.40
CA PRO A 351 -19.83 -3.68 -18.99
C PRO A 351 -21.30 -3.80 -18.54
N PRO A 352 -21.58 -4.58 -17.48
CA PRO A 352 -22.93 -4.67 -16.93
C PRO A 352 -23.38 -3.32 -16.38
N LYS A 353 -24.70 -3.02 -16.52
CA LYS A 353 -25.27 -1.77 -16.02
C LYS A 353 -25.36 -1.78 -14.49
N VAL A 354 -24.87 -0.70 -13.89
CA VAL A 354 -25.01 -0.39 -12.48
C VAL A 354 -26.42 0.08 -12.20
N VAL A 355 -27.06 -0.45 -11.16
CA VAL A 355 -28.45 -0.12 -10.80
C VAL A 355 -28.60 0.50 -9.42
N LYS A 356 -27.60 0.31 -8.52
CA LYS A 356 -27.67 0.79 -7.16
C LYS A 356 -26.30 1.07 -6.56
N LEU A 357 -26.20 2.09 -5.72
CA LEU A 357 -25.05 2.32 -4.87
C LEU A 357 -25.19 1.49 -3.57
N SER A 358 -24.18 0.69 -3.23
CA SER A 358 -24.23 -0.27 -2.13
C SER A 358 -23.29 0.09 -0.97
N SER A 359 -22.43 1.11 -1.12
CA SER A 359 -21.59 1.65 -0.06
C SER A 359 -21.48 3.17 -0.17
N GLU A 360 -20.92 3.80 0.87
CA GLU A 360 -20.53 5.20 0.79
C GLU A 360 -19.48 5.44 -0.32
N ARG A 361 -19.47 6.67 -0.84
CA ARG A 361 -18.44 7.14 -1.77
C ARG A 361 -17.27 7.72 -0.98
N MET A 362 -16.16 7.01 -0.94
CA MET A 362 -14.91 7.48 -0.35
C MET A 362 -14.05 8.18 -1.39
N MET A 363 -13.30 9.19 -0.98
CA MET A 363 -12.41 9.94 -1.88
C MET A 363 -11.04 10.13 -1.22
N PHE A 364 -9.96 9.99 -2.01
CA PHE A 364 -8.60 10.23 -1.54
C PHE A 364 -7.70 10.79 -2.66
N PRO A 365 -6.72 11.66 -2.28
CA PRO A 365 -5.78 12.22 -3.23
C PRO A 365 -4.75 11.19 -3.67
N LEU A 366 -4.32 11.30 -4.93
CA LEU A 366 -3.33 10.41 -5.51
C LEU A 366 -1.93 11.00 -5.47
N SER A 367 -0.94 10.17 -5.16
CA SER A 367 0.46 10.56 -5.15
C SER A 367 1.36 9.39 -5.57
N LEU A 368 2.52 9.73 -6.10
CA LEU A 368 3.64 8.82 -6.25
C LEU A 368 4.70 9.25 -5.26
N ARG A 369 5.15 8.30 -4.42
CA ARG A 369 6.22 8.51 -3.44
C ARG A 369 7.16 7.31 -3.47
N HIS A 370 8.45 7.57 -3.37
CA HIS A 370 9.46 6.54 -3.31
C HIS A 370 10.53 6.91 -2.28
N ALA A 371 10.79 6.04 -1.32
CA ALA A 371 11.88 6.21 -0.36
C ALA A 371 13.23 6.03 -1.07
N LYS A 372 14.18 6.94 -0.80
CA LYS A 372 15.51 6.85 -1.40
C LYS A 372 16.23 5.56 -1.01
N ASP A 373 16.05 5.13 0.23
CA ASP A 373 16.58 3.89 0.77
C ASP A 373 15.43 3.14 1.45
N TYR A 374 15.37 1.80 1.32
CA TYR A 374 14.36 0.98 2.01
C TYR A 374 14.86 0.51 3.36
N VAL A 375 16.15 0.64 3.60
CA VAL A 375 16.79 0.19 4.81
C VAL A 375 17.73 1.24 5.39
N SER A 376 17.86 1.22 6.69
CA SER A 376 18.85 1.97 7.46
C SER A 376 19.35 1.07 8.59
N LYS A 377 20.23 1.56 9.46
CA LYS A 377 20.68 0.79 10.62
C LYS A 377 19.45 0.36 11.45
N ARG A 378 19.22 -0.94 11.56
CA ARG A 378 18.10 -1.55 12.31
C ARG A 378 16.71 -1.12 11.88
N VAL A 379 16.56 -0.60 10.66
CA VAL A 379 15.27 -0.17 10.11
C VAL A 379 15.09 -0.75 8.73
N ALA A 380 13.89 -1.28 8.45
CA ALA A 380 13.42 -1.62 7.13
C ALA A 380 12.04 -1.00 6.88
N LEU A 381 11.78 -0.56 5.67
CA LEU A 381 10.49 -0.01 5.22
C LEU A 381 9.83 -0.98 4.25
N ILE A 382 8.51 -1.22 4.40
CA ILE A 382 7.73 -2.08 3.51
C ILE A 382 6.40 -1.41 3.11
N GLY A 383 5.89 -1.73 1.92
CA GLY A 383 4.64 -1.18 1.41
C GLY A 383 4.67 0.35 1.26
N ASP A 384 3.57 1.02 1.56
CA ASP A 384 3.42 2.47 1.38
C ASP A 384 4.42 3.30 2.19
N SER A 385 5.05 2.75 3.23
CA SER A 385 6.13 3.43 3.94
C SER A 385 7.40 3.55 3.09
N ALA A 386 7.62 2.62 2.16
CA ALA A 386 8.73 2.62 1.20
C ALA A 386 8.32 3.23 -0.15
N HIS A 387 7.13 2.92 -0.66
CA HIS A 387 6.66 3.34 -1.98
C HIS A 387 5.15 3.49 -2.02
N THR A 388 4.66 4.58 -2.57
CA THR A 388 3.24 4.81 -2.84
C THR A 388 3.07 4.94 -4.35
N VAL A 389 2.15 4.19 -4.92
CA VAL A 389 1.92 4.13 -6.37
C VAL A 389 0.54 4.64 -6.74
N HIS A 390 0.37 5.04 -8.01
CA HIS A 390 -0.96 5.32 -8.55
C HIS A 390 -1.82 4.03 -8.50
N PRO A 391 -3.11 4.09 -8.13
CA PRO A 391 -3.96 2.91 -7.98
C PRO A 391 -4.32 2.21 -9.30
N LEU A 392 -3.72 2.60 -10.41
CA LEU A 392 -3.82 1.88 -11.69
C LEU A 392 -3.51 0.39 -11.47
N ALA A 393 -4.39 -0.46 -11.92
CA ALA A 393 -4.28 -1.91 -11.83
C ALA A 393 -4.15 -2.49 -10.41
N GLY A 394 -4.48 -1.73 -9.34
CA GLY A 394 -4.51 -2.25 -7.96
C GLY A 394 -3.19 -2.78 -7.41
N GLN A 395 -2.03 -2.32 -7.92
CA GLN A 395 -0.72 -2.93 -7.62
C GLN A 395 -0.14 -2.56 -6.24
N GLY A 396 -0.61 -1.49 -5.58
CA GLY A 396 0.02 -1.01 -4.35
C GLY A 396 0.13 -2.06 -3.26
N VAL A 397 -0.96 -2.77 -2.95
CA VAL A 397 -0.98 -3.82 -1.93
C VAL A 397 -0.13 -5.03 -2.32
N ASN A 398 -0.12 -5.40 -3.61
CA ASN A 398 0.67 -6.54 -4.10
C ASN A 398 2.17 -6.30 -3.95
N LEU A 399 2.65 -5.08 -4.25
CA LEU A 399 4.03 -4.68 -4.01
C LEU A 399 4.37 -4.76 -2.51
N GLY A 400 3.47 -4.32 -1.63
CA GLY A 400 3.66 -4.39 -0.19
C GLY A 400 3.71 -5.83 0.35
N PHE A 401 2.90 -6.74 -0.16
CA PHE A 401 2.96 -8.16 0.21
C PHE A 401 4.24 -8.84 -0.30
N ALA A 402 4.69 -8.48 -1.50
CA ALA A 402 5.98 -8.95 -2.00
C ALA A 402 7.15 -8.42 -1.15
N ASP A 403 7.07 -7.18 -0.64
CA ASP A 403 8.05 -6.65 0.31
C ASP A 403 8.06 -7.44 1.63
N ALA A 404 6.88 -7.72 2.20
CA ALA A 404 6.74 -8.52 3.43
C ALA A 404 7.31 -9.93 3.25
N SER A 405 7.05 -10.57 2.10
CA SER A 405 7.60 -11.88 1.74
C SER A 405 9.13 -11.85 1.65
N ALA A 406 9.70 -10.89 0.91
CA ALA A 406 11.14 -10.77 0.72
C ALA A 406 11.87 -10.43 2.04
N LEU A 407 11.32 -9.51 2.85
CA LEU A 407 11.91 -9.16 4.14
C LEU A 407 11.88 -10.34 5.11
N SER A 408 10.78 -11.08 5.19
CA SER A 408 10.69 -12.27 6.05
C SER A 408 11.67 -13.37 5.62
N LYS A 409 11.92 -13.51 4.30
CA LYS A 409 12.94 -14.42 3.76
C LYS A 409 14.34 -13.96 4.18
N ALA A 410 14.66 -12.69 4.02
CA ALA A 410 15.96 -12.13 4.43
C ALA A 410 16.21 -12.31 5.93
N ILE A 411 15.20 -12.10 6.79
CA ILE A 411 15.29 -12.34 8.23
C ILE A 411 15.57 -13.83 8.51
N ALA A 412 14.86 -14.74 7.87
CA ALA A 412 15.06 -16.18 8.04
C ALA A 412 16.47 -16.62 7.62
N GLU A 413 16.99 -16.11 6.49
CA GLU A 413 18.37 -16.35 6.04
C GLU A 413 19.38 -15.80 7.05
N GLY A 414 19.16 -14.61 7.61
CA GLY A 414 20.00 -14.03 8.65
C GLY A 414 20.08 -14.91 9.89
N ILE A 415 18.96 -15.43 10.35
CA ILE A 415 18.88 -16.35 11.50
C ILE A 415 19.64 -17.65 11.18
N ALA A 416 19.43 -18.24 10.01
CA ALA A 416 20.13 -19.45 9.58
C ALA A 416 21.66 -19.30 9.57
N LEU A 417 22.14 -18.09 9.27
CA LEU A 417 23.57 -17.76 9.25
C LEU A 417 24.10 -17.27 10.61
N GLY A 418 23.26 -17.17 11.65
CA GLY A 418 23.62 -16.57 12.95
C GLY A 418 23.91 -15.06 12.87
N THR A 419 23.44 -14.38 11.82
CA THR A 419 23.63 -12.93 11.63
C THR A 419 22.58 -12.15 12.42
N ASP A 420 22.97 -10.99 12.96
CA ASP A 420 22.02 -10.05 13.59
C ASP A 420 21.01 -9.56 12.56
N ILE A 421 19.71 -9.79 12.83
CA ILE A 421 18.60 -9.44 11.92
C ILE A 421 18.46 -7.94 11.64
N GLY A 422 19.03 -7.08 12.50
CA GLY A 422 19.10 -5.64 12.30
C GLY A 422 20.36 -5.17 11.55
N GLU A 423 21.22 -6.10 11.09
CA GLU A 423 22.45 -5.77 10.38
C GLU A 423 22.16 -5.18 9.00
N ALA A 424 22.80 -4.05 8.71
CA ALA A 424 22.54 -3.30 7.47
C ALA A 424 22.85 -4.13 6.22
N ASN A 425 23.90 -4.96 6.23
CA ASN A 425 24.27 -5.80 5.09
C ASN A 425 23.24 -6.90 4.80
N LEU A 426 22.61 -7.45 5.85
CA LEU A 426 21.51 -8.39 5.69
C LEU A 426 20.28 -7.69 5.07
N LEU A 427 19.91 -6.54 5.64
CA LEU A 427 18.73 -5.78 5.19
C LEU A 427 18.91 -5.27 3.75
N LYS A 428 20.12 -4.94 3.32
CA LYS A 428 20.42 -4.56 1.93
C LYS A 428 20.11 -5.65 0.91
N ARG A 429 20.06 -6.93 1.29
CA ARG A 429 19.62 -8.01 0.37
C ARG A 429 18.13 -7.84 0.04
N TYR A 430 17.32 -7.56 1.04
CA TYR A 430 15.91 -7.21 0.84
C TYR A 430 15.76 -5.98 -0.08
N GLU A 431 16.51 -4.90 0.20
CA GLU A 431 16.46 -3.69 -0.63
C GLU A 431 16.89 -3.97 -2.07
N ALA A 432 17.96 -4.72 -2.28
CA ALA A 432 18.49 -5.08 -3.61
C ALA A 432 17.48 -5.89 -4.44
N GLU A 433 16.69 -6.74 -3.79
CA GLU A 433 15.64 -7.52 -4.46
C GLU A 433 14.42 -6.65 -4.79
N ARG A 434 13.92 -5.89 -3.81
CA ARG A 434 12.62 -5.24 -3.94
C ARG A 434 12.64 -3.87 -4.62
N LYS A 435 13.66 -3.06 -4.34
CA LYS A 435 13.70 -1.68 -4.82
C LYS A 435 13.71 -1.56 -6.35
N PRO A 436 14.51 -2.33 -7.12
CA PRO A 436 14.45 -2.29 -8.58
C PRO A 436 13.09 -2.71 -9.13
N ALA A 437 12.47 -3.77 -8.56
CA ALA A 437 11.16 -4.26 -8.98
C ALA A 437 10.07 -3.21 -8.73
N ASN A 438 10.09 -2.57 -7.56
CA ASN A 438 9.14 -1.51 -7.20
C ASN A 438 9.32 -0.27 -8.09
N ILE A 439 10.57 0.17 -8.35
CA ILE A 439 10.85 1.30 -9.26
C ILE A 439 10.33 0.99 -10.67
N ALA A 440 10.55 -0.21 -11.17
CA ALA A 440 10.08 -0.63 -12.49
C ALA A 440 8.55 -0.57 -12.58
N MET A 441 7.83 -1.11 -11.59
CA MET A 441 6.37 -1.03 -11.55
C MET A 441 5.88 0.41 -11.44
N MET A 442 6.51 1.23 -10.59
CA MET A 442 6.20 2.66 -10.46
C MET A 442 6.35 3.40 -11.79
N ALA A 443 7.45 3.14 -12.52
CA ALA A 443 7.70 3.75 -13.82
C ALA A 443 6.65 3.34 -14.87
N VAL A 444 6.23 2.07 -14.87
CA VAL A 444 5.17 1.57 -15.76
C VAL A 444 3.85 2.26 -15.45
N LEU A 445 3.42 2.29 -14.18
CA LEU A 445 2.15 2.90 -13.78
C LEU A 445 2.12 4.40 -14.05
N ASP A 446 3.19 5.11 -13.74
CA ASP A 446 3.33 6.55 -14.01
C ASP A 446 3.38 6.85 -15.52
N GLY A 447 4.08 6.02 -16.28
CA GLY A 447 4.13 6.12 -17.74
C GLY A 447 2.76 5.93 -18.39
N ILE A 448 1.98 4.94 -17.94
CA ILE A 448 0.61 4.71 -18.40
C ILE A 448 -0.26 5.92 -18.02
N GLN A 449 -0.22 6.38 -16.78
CA GLN A 449 -1.01 7.53 -16.34
C GLN A 449 -0.71 8.77 -17.20
N LYS A 450 0.56 9.09 -17.44
CA LYS A 450 0.97 10.22 -18.27
C LYS A 450 0.59 10.07 -19.73
N LEU A 451 0.70 8.86 -20.27
CA LEU A 451 0.32 8.57 -21.66
C LEU A 451 -1.18 8.85 -21.87
N TYR A 452 -2.03 8.50 -20.91
CA TYR A 452 -3.49 8.70 -21.03
C TYR A 452 -3.98 10.08 -20.56
N ALA A 453 -3.17 10.86 -19.86
CA ALA A 453 -3.50 12.22 -19.43
C ALA A 453 -3.45 13.26 -20.55
N VAL A 454 -2.77 12.97 -21.64
CA VAL A 454 -2.55 13.94 -22.75
C VAL A 454 -3.45 13.60 -23.93
N ASN A 455 -4.33 14.52 -24.34
CA ASN A 455 -5.15 14.37 -25.54
C ASN A 455 -4.45 15.07 -26.74
N PHE A 456 -3.69 14.30 -27.50
CA PHE A 456 -2.99 14.78 -28.71
C PHE A 456 -3.05 13.71 -29.79
N GLY A 457 -3.46 14.11 -31.00
CA GLY A 457 -3.78 13.17 -32.11
C GLY A 457 -2.71 12.09 -32.37
N PRO A 458 -1.42 12.40 -32.52
CA PRO A 458 -0.38 11.38 -32.68
C PRO A 458 -0.24 10.42 -31.50
N LEU A 459 -0.47 10.89 -30.25
CA LEU A 459 -0.47 10.03 -29.07
C LEU A 459 -1.70 9.11 -29.03
N ASN A 460 -2.86 9.59 -29.52
CA ASN A 460 -4.05 8.74 -29.62
C ASN A 460 -3.82 7.59 -30.61
N ALA A 461 -3.15 7.84 -31.73
CA ALA A 461 -2.73 6.80 -32.67
C ALA A 461 -1.73 5.81 -32.05
N LEU A 462 -0.78 6.30 -31.27
CA LEU A 462 0.18 5.44 -30.54
C LEU A 462 -0.53 4.56 -29.50
N ARG A 463 -1.50 5.11 -28.76
CA ARG A 463 -2.34 4.32 -27.81
C ARG A 463 -3.11 3.23 -28.52
N ALA A 464 -3.75 3.57 -29.66
CA ALA A 464 -4.47 2.60 -30.48
C ALA A 464 -3.53 1.48 -30.95
N ALA A 465 -2.34 1.83 -31.45
CA ALA A 465 -1.32 0.85 -31.81
C ALA A 465 -0.86 -0.01 -30.63
N ALA A 466 -0.72 0.57 -29.44
CA ALA A 466 -0.37 -0.17 -28.22
C ALA A 466 -1.50 -1.14 -27.82
N PHE A 467 -2.77 -0.73 -27.88
CA PHE A 467 -3.90 -1.61 -27.65
C PHE A 467 -3.93 -2.77 -28.66
N HIS A 468 -3.80 -2.47 -29.95
CA HIS A 468 -3.74 -3.50 -30.97
C HIS A 468 -2.55 -4.44 -30.78
N GLY A 469 -1.38 -3.92 -30.48
CA GLY A 469 -0.20 -4.73 -30.18
C GLY A 469 -0.42 -5.65 -28.98
N ALA A 470 -0.94 -5.11 -27.88
CA ALA A 470 -1.25 -5.89 -26.68
C ALA A 470 -2.40 -6.89 -26.90
N HIS A 471 -3.32 -6.62 -27.85
CA HIS A 471 -4.44 -7.51 -28.15
C HIS A 471 -4.02 -8.66 -29.09
N TYR A 472 -3.29 -8.36 -30.17
CA TYR A 472 -3.02 -9.32 -31.24
C TYR A 472 -1.65 -9.98 -31.21
N ILE A 473 -0.67 -9.36 -30.54
CA ILE A 473 0.68 -9.93 -30.43
C ILE A 473 0.77 -10.82 -29.20
N SER A 474 0.51 -12.12 -29.38
CA SER A 474 0.45 -13.10 -28.28
C SER A 474 1.68 -13.07 -27.34
N PRO A 475 2.95 -13.01 -27.82
CA PRO A 475 4.09 -12.91 -26.91
C PRO A 475 4.10 -11.65 -26.05
N LEU A 476 3.68 -10.50 -26.60
CA LEU A 476 3.57 -9.25 -25.86
C LEU A 476 2.46 -9.33 -24.81
N LYS A 477 1.29 -9.85 -25.19
CA LYS A 477 0.16 -10.06 -24.30
C LYS A 477 0.51 -10.95 -23.12
N LYS A 478 1.16 -12.09 -23.38
CA LYS A 478 1.65 -13.01 -22.34
C LYS A 478 2.61 -12.32 -21.36
N ARG A 479 3.56 -11.53 -21.86
CA ARG A 479 4.49 -10.78 -21.00
C ARG A 479 3.79 -9.75 -20.12
N ILE A 480 2.81 -9.03 -20.66
CA ILE A 480 2.03 -8.05 -19.89
C ILE A 480 1.28 -8.76 -18.76
N ILE A 481 0.62 -9.89 -19.06
CA ILE A 481 -0.11 -10.66 -18.03
C ILE A 481 0.86 -11.19 -16.97
N SER A 482 1.94 -11.88 -17.34
CA SER A 482 2.90 -12.45 -16.38
C SER A 482 3.56 -11.39 -15.49
N TYR A 483 3.84 -10.20 -16.05
CA TYR A 483 4.36 -9.09 -15.26
C TYR A 483 3.31 -8.54 -14.29
N ALA A 484 2.07 -8.34 -14.75
CA ALA A 484 0.96 -7.88 -13.92
C ALA A 484 0.58 -8.90 -12.83
N SER A 485 0.74 -10.20 -13.10
CA SER A 485 0.52 -11.31 -12.15
C SER A 485 1.59 -11.38 -11.05
N GLY A 486 2.70 -10.65 -11.18
CA GLY A 486 3.81 -10.66 -10.23
C GLY A 486 4.70 -11.89 -10.30
N GLU A 487 4.59 -12.71 -11.36
CA GLU A 487 5.34 -13.96 -11.51
C GLU A 487 6.72 -13.77 -12.14
N GLN A 488 6.89 -12.72 -12.94
CA GLN A 488 8.14 -12.44 -13.62
C GLN A 488 8.63 -11.02 -13.36
N ALA A 489 9.95 -10.86 -13.21
CA ALA A 489 10.58 -9.55 -13.29
C ALA A 489 10.50 -9.02 -14.74
N LEU A 490 10.46 -7.70 -14.91
CA LEU A 490 10.54 -7.09 -16.24
C LEU A 490 11.82 -7.55 -16.97
N PRO A 491 11.71 -8.21 -18.12
CA PRO A 491 12.87 -8.74 -18.84
C PRO A 491 13.70 -7.68 -19.56
N LEU A 492 13.48 -6.38 -19.25
CA LEU A 492 14.28 -5.27 -19.83
C LEU A 492 15.70 -5.18 -19.24
N PHE A 493 16.01 -6.01 -18.22
CA PHE A 493 17.30 -5.99 -17.52
C PHE A 493 17.87 -7.38 -17.23
N SER A 494 17.39 -8.43 -17.88
CA SER A 494 17.99 -9.78 -17.82
C SER A 494 18.71 -10.13 -19.10
#